data_394a32dad16f5039318ecd96bf572260
#
_entry.id   394a32dad16f5039318ecd96bf572260
#
_cell.length_a   1.000
_cell.length_b   1.000
_cell.length_c   1.000
_cell.angle_alpha   90.00
_cell.angle_beta   90.00
_cell.angle_gamma   90.00
#
_symmetry.space_group_name_H-M   'P 1'
#
loop_
_entity.id
_entity.type
_entity.pdbx_description
1 polymer ?
#
loop_
_entity_poly.entity_id
_entity_poly.type
_entity_poly.pdbx_seq_one_letter_code
_entity_poly.pdbx_strand_id
1 'polypeptide(L)'
;MVGGTVARYVGLGLFLVGLGAGPARAGSITINMTTKTELTDKELSVNLVVTNSGDEAAGSVVPILRLRDHEARGAREDSLPPGGKMERTMVVPADDLGEGRWPFRVAVSYTDQNQYPFQALHVSLITRGNPLPGKAAVTKVDITPLESSSDVNLKVKNLAGVERAASVTLFAPEDIEVQGGPEQVTLDPWAEDTVSFEITNRTALTGSRYPVFAAVEYEDGGTHHAVLAQGIVEVASPRAFLPRALLWVVGALLLGWVALLLLRARSRRAVA
;
A
#
# COMPACT_ATOMS: atom_id res chain seq x y z
N MET A 1 44.93 75.31 -0.46
CA MET A 1 44.88 74.11 -1.31
C MET A 1 44.14 73.05 -0.50
N VAL A 2 42.93 72.76 -0.91
CA VAL A 2 42.02 71.88 -0.18
C VAL A 2 42.00 70.55 -0.94
N GLY A 3 42.41 69.45 -0.27
CA GLY A 3 42.37 68.10 -0.84
C GLY A 3 41.20 67.34 -0.20
N GLY A 4 40.11 67.20 -0.97
CA GLY A 4 38.97 66.43 -0.56
C GLY A 4 39.13 64.93 -0.87
N THR A 5 38.99 64.07 0.11
CA THR A 5 38.99 62.61 -0.01
C THR A 5 37.59 62.13 -0.30
N VAL A 6 37.38 61.55 -1.49
CA VAL A 6 36.11 60.93 -1.92
C VAL A 6 36.11 59.47 -1.47
N ALA A 7 35.25 59.11 -0.53
CA ALA A 7 35.01 57.72 -0.14
C ALA A 7 34.07 57.04 -1.18
N ARG A 8 34.57 56.04 -1.90
CA ARG A 8 33.81 55.17 -2.82
C ARG A 8 33.16 54.06 -2.01
N TYR A 9 31.83 54.06 -1.93
CA TYR A 9 31.04 52.90 -1.49
C TYR A 9 30.88 51.93 -2.66
N VAL A 10 31.50 50.76 -2.52
CA VAL A 10 31.24 49.64 -3.40
C VAL A 10 30.02 48.86 -2.82
N GLY A 11 28.88 49.02 -3.42
CA GLY A 11 27.68 48.22 -3.08
C GLY A 11 27.80 46.84 -3.71
N LEU A 12 27.98 45.83 -2.84
CA LEU A 12 27.95 44.43 -3.25
C LEU A 12 26.46 44.01 -3.43
N GLY A 13 25.97 44.06 -4.66
CA GLY A 13 24.63 43.52 -4.98
C GLY A 13 24.65 42.01 -4.99
N LEU A 14 24.01 41.40 -3.99
CA LEU A 14 23.77 39.97 -3.97
C LEU A 14 22.62 39.62 -4.95
N PHE A 15 22.99 39.14 -6.13
CA PHE A 15 22.04 38.60 -7.11
C PHE A 15 21.58 37.21 -6.63
N LEU A 16 20.43 37.12 -5.98
CA LEU A 16 19.74 35.89 -5.73
C LEU A 16 19.11 35.43 -7.05
N VAL A 17 19.81 34.57 -7.77
CA VAL A 17 19.21 33.81 -8.89
C VAL A 17 18.27 32.76 -8.26
N GLY A 18 16.99 33.09 -8.17
CA GLY A 18 15.96 32.15 -7.86
C GLY A 18 15.84 31.14 -9.02
N LEU A 19 16.50 29.99 -8.90
CA LEU A 19 16.18 28.82 -9.71
C LEU A 19 14.75 28.41 -9.32
N GLY A 20 13.78 28.77 -10.14
CA GLY A 20 12.43 28.27 -10.08
C GLY A 20 12.43 26.78 -10.43
N ALA A 21 12.73 25.93 -9.46
CA ALA A 21 12.40 24.53 -9.58
C ALA A 21 10.87 24.45 -9.50
N GLY A 22 10.20 24.34 -10.65
CA GLY A 22 8.80 23.94 -10.68
C GLY A 22 8.67 22.63 -9.90
N PRO A 23 7.53 22.36 -9.26
CA PRO A 23 7.33 21.10 -8.57
C PRO A 23 7.56 19.97 -9.58
N ALA A 24 8.61 19.17 -9.34
CA ALA A 24 8.81 17.93 -10.08
C ALA A 24 7.56 17.09 -9.81
N ARG A 25 6.71 16.90 -10.82
CA ARG A 25 5.63 15.93 -10.73
C ARG A 25 6.29 14.56 -10.68
N ALA A 26 6.21 13.91 -9.52
CA ALA A 26 6.51 12.49 -9.46
C ALA A 26 5.49 11.77 -10.35
N GLY A 27 5.98 11.00 -11.30
CA GLY A 27 5.14 10.11 -12.11
C GLY A 27 4.44 9.09 -11.20
N SER A 28 3.31 8.58 -11.64
CA SER A 28 2.56 7.55 -10.92
C SER A 28 2.30 6.35 -11.83
N ILE A 29 2.51 5.16 -11.29
CA ILE A 29 2.12 3.91 -11.93
C ILE A 29 0.84 3.43 -11.26
N THR A 30 -0.20 3.18 -12.04
CA THR A 30 -1.47 2.65 -11.53
C THR A 30 -1.87 1.41 -12.31
N ILE A 31 -1.69 0.25 -11.70
CA ILE A 31 -2.00 -1.04 -12.28
C ILE A 31 -3.43 -1.43 -11.95
N ASN A 32 -4.25 -1.57 -12.98
CA ASN A 32 -5.60 -2.13 -12.90
C ASN A 32 -5.60 -3.53 -13.47
N MET A 33 -6.28 -4.44 -12.78
CA MET A 33 -6.40 -5.84 -13.17
C MET A 33 -7.85 -6.22 -13.39
N THR A 34 -8.12 -6.95 -14.47
CA THR A 34 -9.40 -7.59 -14.72
C THR A 34 -9.15 -9.06 -15.01
N THR A 35 -9.89 -9.95 -14.37
CA THR A 35 -9.75 -11.39 -14.52
C THR A 35 -11.02 -11.99 -15.11
N LYS A 36 -10.84 -12.91 -16.04
CA LYS A 36 -11.87 -13.86 -16.49
C LYS A 36 -11.41 -15.26 -16.13
N THR A 37 -12.25 -16.04 -15.47
CA THR A 37 -11.91 -17.39 -15.00
C THR A 37 -12.71 -18.45 -15.71
N GLU A 38 -12.06 -19.56 -16.02
CA GLU A 38 -12.70 -20.80 -16.47
C GLU A 38 -12.17 -21.95 -15.62
N LEU A 39 -13.05 -22.62 -14.89
CA LEU A 39 -12.74 -23.74 -14.03
C LEU A 39 -13.23 -25.01 -14.65
N THR A 40 -12.34 -25.97 -14.87
CA THR A 40 -12.65 -27.35 -15.28
C THR A 40 -12.41 -28.30 -14.11
N ASP A 41 -12.64 -29.60 -14.31
CA ASP A 41 -12.36 -30.62 -13.28
C ASP A 41 -10.86 -30.77 -12.99
N LYS A 42 -9.99 -30.29 -13.88
CA LYS A 42 -8.54 -30.48 -13.79
C LYS A 42 -7.77 -29.21 -13.50
N GLU A 43 -8.26 -28.06 -13.97
CA GLU A 43 -7.49 -26.83 -13.95
C GLU A 43 -8.36 -25.59 -13.86
N LEU A 44 -7.76 -24.54 -13.30
CA LEU A 44 -8.25 -23.17 -13.36
C LEU A 44 -7.45 -22.39 -14.40
N SER A 45 -8.14 -21.91 -15.43
CA SER A 45 -7.60 -20.95 -16.39
C SER A 45 -8.05 -19.54 -16.03
N VAL A 46 -7.10 -18.62 -15.97
CA VAL A 46 -7.35 -17.19 -15.68
C VAL A 46 -6.81 -16.36 -16.84
N ASN A 47 -7.71 -15.74 -17.59
CA ASN A 47 -7.35 -14.69 -18.52
C ASN A 47 -7.28 -13.36 -17.75
N LEU A 48 -6.07 -12.80 -17.65
CA LEU A 48 -5.74 -11.58 -16.96
C LEU A 48 -5.49 -10.46 -17.95
N VAL A 49 -6.19 -9.36 -17.79
CA VAL A 49 -5.91 -8.09 -18.46
C VAL A 49 -5.33 -7.12 -17.44
N VAL A 50 -4.11 -6.66 -17.69
CA VAL A 50 -3.42 -5.62 -16.89
C VAL A 50 -3.41 -4.33 -17.70
N THR A 51 -3.82 -3.23 -17.07
CA THR A 51 -3.79 -1.89 -17.69
C THR A 51 -3.03 -0.93 -16.78
N ASN A 52 -2.06 -0.22 -17.33
CA ASN A 52 -1.42 0.90 -16.62
C ASN A 52 -2.21 2.18 -16.90
N SER A 53 -2.94 2.68 -15.93
CA SER A 53 -3.69 3.95 -16.01
C SER A 53 -2.96 5.13 -15.38
N GLY A 54 -1.70 4.93 -14.94
CA GLY A 54 -0.82 5.98 -14.49
C GLY A 54 -0.23 6.82 -15.62
N ASP A 55 0.67 7.72 -15.28
CA ASP A 55 1.38 8.61 -16.22
C ASP A 55 2.86 8.23 -16.37
N GLU A 56 3.32 7.17 -15.70
CA GLU A 56 4.65 6.58 -15.79
C GLU A 56 4.59 5.13 -16.29
N ALA A 57 5.62 4.69 -17.03
CA ALA A 57 5.69 3.31 -17.53
C ALA A 57 6.08 2.33 -16.40
N ALA A 58 5.34 1.22 -16.29
CA ALA A 58 5.72 0.10 -15.44
C ALA A 58 6.74 -0.79 -16.18
N GLY A 59 7.87 -1.04 -15.55
CA GLY A 59 8.92 -1.93 -16.07
C GLY A 59 8.79 -3.35 -15.51
N SER A 60 9.33 -4.33 -16.23
CA SER A 60 9.47 -5.71 -15.74
C SER A 60 8.17 -6.33 -15.20
N VAL A 61 7.06 -6.14 -15.90
CA VAL A 61 5.73 -6.55 -15.43
C VAL A 61 5.58 -8.07 -15.52
N VAL A 62 5.38 -8.74 -14.40
CA VAL A 62 5.24 -10.21 -14.28
C VAL A 62 3.98 -10.55 -13.51
N PRO A 63 2.98 -11.20 -14.14
CA PRO A 63 1.82 -11.70 -13.45
C PRO A 63 2.09 -13.06 -12.82
N ILE A 64 1.49 -13.30 -11.65
CA ILE A 64 1.60 -14.52 -10.87
C ILE A 64 0.20 -14.92 -10.42
N LEU A 65 -0.25 -16.11 -10.81
CA LEU A 65 -1.50 -16.72 -10.35
C LEU A 65 -1.20 -17.73 -9.26
N ARG A 66 -1.98 -17.70 -8.17
CA ARG A 66 -1.92 -18.70 -7.11
C ARG A 66 -3.31 -19.21 -6.73
N LEU A 67 -3.41 -20.51 -6.62
CA LEU A 67 -4.58 -21.24 -6.13
C LEU A 67 -4.09 -22.28 -5.14
N ARG A 68 -4.41 -22.13 -3.85
CA ARG A 68 -3.83 -22.95 -2.78
C ARG A 68 -2.29 -23.00 -2.88
N ASP A 69 -1.71 -24.18 -3.00
CA ASP A 69 -0.27 -24.42 -3.13
C ASP A 69 0.25 -24.35 -4.58
N HIS A 70 -0.64 -24.19 -5.56
CA HIS A 70 -0.28 -24.10 -6.96
C HIS A 70 0.02 -22.67 -7.40
N GLU A 71 1.10 -22.51 -8.14
CA GLU A 71 1.54 -21.22 -8.68
C GLU A 71 1.81 -21.35 -10.19
N ALA A 72 1.37 -20.37 -10.96
CA ALA A 72 1.78 -20.16 -12.35
C ALA A 72 2.27 -18.72 -12.55
N ARG A 73 3.36 -18.58 -13.29
CA ARG A 73 3.92 -17.28 -13.69
C ARG A 73 3.64 -17.05 -15.17
N GLY A 74 3.08 -15.90 -15.49
CA GLY A 74 2.93 -15.49 -16.88
C GLY A 74 4.25 -14.93 -17.45
N ALA A 75 4.28 -14.82 -18.79
CA ALA A 75 5.42 -14.23 -19.46
C ALA A 75 5.58 -12.76 -19.06
N ARG A 76 6.83 -12.36 -18.82
CA ARG A 76 7.21 -10.98 -18.50
C ARG A 76 6.92 -10.05 -19.68
N GLU A 77 6.43 -8.86 -19.38
CA GLU A 77 6.40 -7.72 -20.27
C GLU A 77 7.49 -6.74 -19.81
N ASP A 78 8.41 -6.37 -20.72
CA ASP A 78 9.55 -5.53 -20.33
C ASP A 78 9.14 -4.10 -19.96
N SER A 79 8.08 -3.57 -20.60
CA SER A 79 7.54 -2.25 -20.32
C SER A 79 6.06 -2.16 -20.64
N LEU A 80 5.27 -1.64 -19.70
CA LEU A 80 3.85 -1.34 -19.88
C LEU A 80 3.69 0.19 -19.79
N PRO A 81 3.61 0.91 -20.94
CA PRO A 81 3.54 2.37 -20.95
C PRO A 81 2.21 2.90 -20.38
N PRO A 82 2.09 4.19 -20.10
CA PRO A 82 0.82 4.84 -19.79
C PRO A 82 -0.28 4.51 -20.81
N GLY A 83 -1.44 4.07 -20.32
CA GLY A 83 -2.54 3.57 -21.16
C GLY A 83 -2.32 2.21 -21.80
N GLY A 84 -1.13 1.61 -21.63
CA GLY A 84 -0.78 0.31 -22.16
C GLY A 84 -1.60 -0.82 -21.54
N LYS A 85 -1.78 -1.87 -22.33
CA LYS A 85 -2.48 -3.10 -21.93
C LYS A 85 -1.61 -4.32 -22.16
N MET A 86 -1.64 -5.26 -21.23
CA MET A 86 -1.06 -6.60 -21.33
C MET A 86 -2.17 -7.63 -21.06
N GLU A 87 -2.23 -8.65 -21.87
CA GLU A 87 -3.16 -9.78 -21.70
C GLU A 87 -2.37 -11.08 -21.57
N ARG A 88 -2.68 -11.89 -20.56
CA ARG A 88 -2.03 -13.19 -20.30
C ARG A 88 -3.05 -14.19 -19.81
N THR A 89 -2.96 -15.41 -20.36
CA THR A 89 -3.67 -16.56 -19.84
C THR A 89 -2.72 -17.38 -18.99
N MET A 90 -3.12 -17.68 -17.76
CA MET A 90 -2.36 -18.49 -16.81
C MET A 90 -3.23 -19.66 -16.37
N VAL A 91 -2.61 -20.81 -16.20
CA VAL A 91 -3.31 -22.05 -15.85
C VAL A 91 -2.62 -22.67 -14.64
N VAL A 92 -3.41 -23.11 -13.67
CA VAL A 92 -2.94 -23.88 -12.50
C VAL A 92 -3.80 -25.14 -12.33
N PRO A 93 -3.24 -26.24 -11.79
CA PRO A 93 -4.03 -27.41 -11.41
C PRO A 93 -5.13 -27.05 -10.43
N ALA A 94 -6.26 -27.74 -10.51
CA ALA A 94 -7.41 -27.57 -9.65
C ALA A 94 -8.15 -28.90 -9.39
N ASP A 95 -7.56 -30.03 -9.74
CA ASP A 95 -8.13 -31.37 -9.55
C ASP A 95 -8.24 -31.79 -8.08
N ASP A 96 -7.51 -31.15 -7.19
CA ASP A 96 -7.57 -31.31 -5.75
C ASP A 96 -8.69 -30.50 -5.05
N LEU A 97 -9.42 -29.66 -5.80
CA LEU A 97 -10.53 -28.87 -5.24
C LEU A 97 -11.78 -29.74 -5.10
N GLY A 98 -12.38 -29.73 -3.92
CA GLY A 98 -13.73 -30.23 -3.70
C GLY A 98 -14.81 -29.27 -4.18
N GLU A 99 -16.09 -29.67 -4.02
CA GLU A 99 -17.22 -28.75 -4.22
C GLU A 99 -17.11 -27.55 -3.27
N GLY A 100 -17.40 -26.36 -3.78
CA GLY A 100 -17.40 -25.17 -2.94
C GLY A 100 -16.88 -23.91 -3.62
N ARG A 101 -16.52 -22.94 -2.79
CA ARG A 101 -15.93 -21.64 -3.17
C ARG A 101 -14.51 -21.56 -2.67
N TRP A 102 -13.58 -21.26 -3.58
CA TRP A 102 -12.16 -21.27 -3.32
C TRP A 102 -11.53 -19.92 -3.65
N PRO A 103 -10.73 -19.32 -2.76
CA PRO A 103 -10.01 -18.10 -3.09
C PRO A 103 -8.83 -18.39 -4.03
N PHE A 104 -8.65 -17.52 -5.02
CA PHE A 104 -7.44 -17.44 -5.81
C PHE A 104 -6.90 -16.02 -5.80
N ARG A 105 -5.61 -15.87 -6.00
CA ARG A 105 -4.97 -14.58 -6.07
C ARG A 105 -4.16 -14.40 -7.34
N VAL A 106 -4.23 -13.19 -7.88
CA VAL A 106 -3.36 -12.73 -8.96
C VAL A 106 -2.54 -11.56 -8.43
N ALA A 107 -1.24 -11.69 -8.48
CA ALA A 107 -0.30 -10.63 -8.20
C ALA A 107 0.38 -10.19 -9.50
N VAL A 108 0.63 -8.90 -9.65
CA VAL A 108 1.43 -8.34 -10.75
C VAL A 108 2.58 -7.59 -10.14
N SER A 109 3.78 -8.16 -10.24
CA SER A 109 5.02 -7.50 -9.80
C SER A 109 5.53 -6.62 -10.94
N TYR A 110 5.99 -5.42 -10.62
CA TYR A 110 6.54 -4.46 -11.59
C TYR A 110 7.55 -3.52 -10.93
N THR A 111 8.26 -2.74 -11.73
CA THR A 111 9.20 -1.73 -11.24
C THR A 111 8.86 -0.35 -11.81
N ASP A 112 9.27 0.71 -11.09
CA ASP A 112 9.31 2.07 -11.63
C ASP A 112 10.59 2.31 -12.48
N GLN A 113 10.80 3.53 -12.94
CA GLN A 113 12.01 3.93 -13.69
C GLN A 113 13.30 3.84 -12.86
N ASN A 114 13.20 3.90 -11.54
CA ASN A 114 14.32 3.76 -10.61
C ASN A 114 14.59 2.31 -10.21
N GLN A 115 13.88 1.35 -10.80
CA GLN A 115 13.95 -0.08 -10.52
C GLN A 115 13.46 -0.46 -9.10
N TYR A 116 12.66 0.40 -8.44
CA TYR A 116 11.99 0.02 -7.21
C TYR A 116 10.88 -1.00 -7.51
N PRO A 117 10.85 -2.12 -6.76
CA PRO A 117 9.85 -3.14 -6.95
C PRO A 117 8.52 -2.74 -6.30
N PHE A 118 7.42 -3.07 -6.98
CA PHE A 118 6.05 -2.91 -6.51
C PHE A 118 5.23 -4.13 -6.87
N GLN A 119 4.13 -4.34 -6.17
CA GLN A 119 3.18 -5.38 -6.48
C GLN A 119 1.74 -4.88 -6.39
N ALA A 120 0.97 -5.11 -7.45
CA ALA A 120 -0.48 -5.02 -7.42
C ALA A 120 -1.08 -6.39 -7.09
N LEU A 121 -2.09 -6.45 -6.23
CA LEU A 121 -2.74 -7.68 -5.78
C LEU A 121 -4.24 -7.64 -6.04
N HIS A 122 -4.78 -8.76 -6.53
CA HIS A 122 -6.21 -9.02 -6.66
C HIS A 122 -6.53 -10.42 -6.12
N VAL A 123 -7.57 -10.51 -5.30
CA VAL A 123 -8.07 -11.79 -4.78
C VAL A 123 -9.53 -11.91 -5.16
N SER A 124 -9.92 -13.09 -5.64
CA SER A 124 -11.30 -13.37 -6.02
C SER A 124 -11.66 -14.82 -5.68
N LEU A 125 -12.94 -15.17 -5.85
CA LEU A 125 -13.44 -16.54 -5.62
C LEU A 125 -13.78 -17.22 -6.93
N ILE A 126 -13.44 -18.51 -7.00
CA ILE A 126 -14.00 -19.44 -7.98
C ILE A 126 -15.00 -20.37 -7.29
N THR A 127 -15.93 -20.91 -8.06
CA THR A 127 -16.94 -21.84 -7.55
C THR A 127 -16.87 -23.14 -8.32
N ARG A 128 -16.76 -24.27 -7.59
CA ARG A 128 -16.90 -25.62 -8.15
C ARG A 128 -18.23 -26.21 -7.70
N GLY A 129 -18.98 -26.79 -8.62
CA GLY A 129 -20.28 -27.34 -8.35
C GLY A 129 -21.37 -26.27 -8.11
N ASN A 130 -22.31 -26.57 -7.24
CA ASN A 130 -23.41 -25.68 -6.89
C ASN A 130 -23.54 -25.55 -5.36
N PRO A 131 -22.52 -25.00 -4.67
CA PRO A 131 -22.51 -24.92 -3.21
C PRO A 131 -23.64 -24.04 -2.71
N LEU A 132 -24.21 -24.42 -1.56
CA LEU A 132 -25.16 -23.59 -0.84
C LEU A 132 -24.51 -22.24 -0.42
N PRO A 133 -25.32 -21.21 -0.18
CA PRO A 133 -24.79 -19.95 0.34
C PRO A 133 -24.03 -20.17 1.65
N GLY A 134 -22.85 -19.57 1.76
CA GLY A 134 -22.03 -19.62 2.96
C GLY A 134 -22.72 -18.97 4.17
N LYS A 135 -22.42 -19.46 5.36
CA LYS A 135 -23.00 -19.02 6.64
C LYS A 135 -21.96 -18.34 7.54
N ALA A 136 -21.01 -17.61 6.94
CA ALA A 136 -20.11 -16.71 7.62
C ALA A 136 -20.06 -15.38 6.88
N ALA A 137 -19.72 -14.30 7.58
CA ALA A 137 -19.54 -12.97 7.00
C ALA A 137 -18.40 -12.25 7.69
N VAL A 138 -17.67 -11.41 6.94
CA VAL A 138 -16.81 -10.38 7.51
C VAL A 138 -17.64 -9.11 7.60
N THR A 139 -17.92 -8.67 8.83
CA THR A 139 -18.81 -7.52 9.09
C THR A 139 -18.04 -6.21 9.14
N LYS A 140 -16.74 -6.25 9.48
CA LYS A 140 -15.90 -5.07 9.59
C LYS A 140 -14.44 -5.40 9.30
N VAL A 141 -13.74 -4.48 8.64
CA VAL A 141 -12.29 -4.48 8.47
C VAL A 141 -11.77 -3.15 9.01
N ASP A 142 -11.09 -3.19 10.15
CA ASP A 142 -10.45 -2.02 10.77
C ASP A 142 -8.94 -2.10 10.55
N ILE A 143 -8.38 -1.06 9.95
CA ILE A 143 -6.95 -0.98 9.65
C ILE A 143 -6.44 0.36 10.18
N THR A 144 -5.47 0.32 11.08
CA THR A 144 -4.72 1.51 11.50
C THR A 144 -3.73 1.93 10.42
N PRO A 145 -3.47 3.22 10.19
CA PRO A 145 -2.45 3.66 9.23
C PRO A 145 -1.09 3.04 9.54
N LEU A 146 -0.44 2.51 8.51
CA LEU A 146 0.84 1.82 8.60
C LEU A 146 1.99 2.83 8.66
N GLU A 147 2.71 2.88 9.78
CA GLU A 147 4.01 3.56 9.89
C GLU A 147 5.15 2.54 9.66
N SER A 148 5.61 1.86 10.71
CA SER A 148 6.53 0.72 10.64
C SER A 148 5.79 -0.60 10.78
N SER A 149 4.83 -0.68 11.70
CA SER A 149 3.89 -1.78 11.87
C SER A 149 2.49 -1.24 12.17
N SER A 150 1.48 -2.08 12.00
CA SER A 150 0.08 -1.74 12.23
C SER A 150 -0.76 -3.01 12.40
N ASP A 151 -1.96 -2.86 12.98
CA ASP A 151 -2.91 -3.95 13.15
C ASP A 151 -4.03 -3.89 12.11
N VAL A 152 -4.40 -5.06 11.60
CA VAL A 152 -5.59 -5.31 10.79
C VAL A 152 -6.55 -6.16 11.61
N ASN A 153 -7.69 -5.60 12.00
CA ASN A 153 -8.70 -6.28 12.79
C ASN A 153 -9.92 -6.61 11.94
N LEU A 154 -10.26 -7.89 11.87
CA LEU A 154 -11.37 -8.41 11.09
C LEU A 154 -12.46 -8.90 12.04
N LYS A 155 -13.68 -8.38 11.94
CA LYS A 155 -14.84 -8.93 12.62
C LYS A 155 -15.49 -9.99 11.76
N VAL A 156 -15.44 -11.24 12.22
CA VAL A 156 -15.99 -12.41 11.55
C VAL A 156 -17.22 -12.89 12.31
N LYS A 157 -18.33 -13.03 11.60
CA LYS A 157 -19.61 -13.44 12.16
C LYS A 157 -20.05 -14.81 11.67
N ASN A 158 -20.45 -15.69 12.58
CA ASN A 158 -21.15 -16.92 12.27
C ASN A 158 -22.63 -16.61 12.04
N LEU A 159 -23.15 -16.98 10.87
CA LEU A 159 -24.56 -16.81 10.51
C LEU A 159 -25.37 -18.11 10.65
N ALA A 160 -24.85 -19.07 11.43
CA ALA A 160 -25.48 -20.38 11.66
C ALA A 160 -25.74 -20.61 13.14
N GLY A 161 -26.72 -21.47 13.44
CA GLY A 161 -27.05 -21.91 14.80
C GLY A 161 -26.17 -23.05 15.34
N VAL A 162 -25.01 -23.28 14.69
CA VAL A 162 -24.01 -24.29 15.08
C VAL A 162 -22.65 -23.66 15.16
N GLU A 163 -21.79 -24.16 16.05
CA GLU A 163 -20.38 -23.77 16.14
C GLU A 163 -19.66 -24.04 14.82
N ARG A 164 -18.67 -23.20 14.49
CA ARG A 164 -17.95 -23.28 13.22
C ARG A 164 -16.47 -22.95 13.39
N ALA A 165 -15.63 -23.92 13.05
CA ALA A 165 -14.20 -23.66 12.91
C ALA A 165 -13.93 -23.03 11.53
N ALA A 166 -13.18 -21.94 11.50
CA ALA A 166 -12.80 -21.25 10.29
C ALA A 166 -11.31 -20.88 10.30
N SER A 167 -10.73 -20.85 9.13
CA SER A 167 -9.37 -20.34 8.89
C SER A 167 -9.48 -18.96 8.27
N VAL A 168 -8.75 -17.99 8.82
CA VAL A 168 -8.71 -16.62 8.30
C VAL A 168 -7.32 -16.33 7.76
N THR A 169 -7.24 -15.93 6.50
CA THR A 169 -5.97 -15.59 5.83
C THR A 169 -6.01 -14.14 5.40
N LEU A 170 -4.98 -13.36 5.74
CA LEU A 170 -4.80 -12.00 5.24
C LEU A 170 -3.80 -12.01 4.06
N PHE A 171 -4.18 -11.44 2.92
CA PHE A 171 -3.34 -11.26 1.75
C PHE A 171 -2.99 -9.79 1.58
N ALA A 172 -1.70 -9.50 1.47
CA ALA A 172 -1.17 -8.17 1.19
C ALA A 172 -0.19 -8.23 0.01
N PRO A 173 0.08 -7.11 -0.69
CA PRO A 173 1.18 -7.00 -1.64
C PRO A 173 2.53 -7.21 -0.93
N GLU A 174 3.57 -7.61 -1.68
CA GLU A 174 4.92 -7.88 -1.13
C GLU A 174 5.58 -6.68 -0.44
N ASP A 175 5.09 -5.46 -0.70
CA ASP A 175 5.49 -4.23 -0.03
C ASP A 175 5.11 -4.21 1.46
N ILE A 176 4.14 -5.04 1.86
CA ILE A 176 3.62 -5.16 3.22
C ILE A 176 3.74 -6.63 3.65
N GLU A 177 4.46 -6.87 4.73
CA GLU A 177 4.57 -8.20 5.32
C GLU A 177 3.46 -8.45 6.32
N VAL A 178 2.73 -9.55 6.15
CA VAL A 178 1.77 -10.04 7.15
C VAL A 178 2.51 -10.97 8.09
N GLN A 179 2.49 -10.67 9.38
CA GLN A 179 3.11 -11.51 10.40
C GLN A 179 2.25 -12.72 10.70
N GLY A 180 2.88 -13.89 10.79
CA GLY A 180 2.21 -15.16 11.04
C GLY A 180 1.65 -15.81 9.76
N GLY A 181 0.72 -16.72 9.95
CA GLY A 181 0.05 -17.49 8.91
C GLY A 181 -1.47 -17.36 9.01
N PRO A 182 -2.22 -18.32 8.41
CA PRO A 182 -3.66 -18.37 8.60
C PRO A 182 -4.04 -18.55 10.09
N GLU A 183 -4.89 -17.67 10.58
CA GLU A 183 -5.40 -17.74 11.95
C GLU A 183 -6.61 -18.65 12.02
N GLN A 184 -6.60 -19.57 13.01
CA GLN A 184 -7.75 -20.46 13.26
C GLN A 184 -8.67 -19.84 14.30
N VAL A 185 -9.95 -19.75 13.99
CA VAL A 185 -10.97 -19.22 14.89
C VAL A 185 -12.14 -20.19 15.00
N THR A 186 -12.65 -20.36 16.22
CA THR A 186 -13.89 -21.09 16.47
C THR A 186 -14.98 -20.07 16.79
N LEU A 187 -15.98 -20.02 15.93
CA LEU A 187 -17.11 -19.08 16.04
C LEU A 187 -18.31 -19.78 16.66
N ASP A 188 -18.72 -19.36 17.84
CA ASP A 188 -19.95 -19.83 18.46
C ASP A 188 -21.19 -19.55 17.59
N PRO A 189 -22.32 -20.26 17.81
CA PRO A 189 -23.56 -20.01 17.09
C PRO A 189 -23.98 -18.54 17.15
N TRP A 190 -24.18 -17.91 15.97
CA TRP A 190 -24.61 -16.50 15.81
C TRP A 190 -23.64 -15.45 16.36
N ALA A 191 -22.49 -15.86 16.90
CA ALA A 191 -21.50 -14.97 17.48
C ALA A 191 -20.70 -14.22 16.41
N GLU A 192 -20.10 -13.12 16.84
CA GLU A 192 -19.08 -12.35 16.11
C GLU A 192 -17.81 -12.36 16.95
N ASP A 193 -16.68 -12.63 16.31
CA ASP A 193 -15.37 -12.59 16.93
C ASP A 193 -14.42 -11.72 16.13
N THR A 194 -13.32 -11.28 16.75
CA THR A 194 -12.30 -10.42 16.12
C THR A 194 -11.02 -11.21 15.92
N VAL A 195 -10.58 -11.29 14.66
CA VAL A 195 -9.29 -11.87 14.27
C VAL A 195 -8.35 -10.72 13.92
N SER A 196 -7.15 -10.72 14.52
CA SER A 196 -6.18 -9.65 14.39
C SER A 196 -4.92 -10.15 13.70
N PHE A 197 -4.39 -9.35 12.76
CA PHE A 197 -3.12 -9.58 12.10
C PHE A 197 -2.22 -8.38 12.31
N GLU A 198 -0.96 -8.62 12.62
CA GLU A 198 0.06 -7.58 12.55
C GLU A 198 0.62 -7.51 11.13
N ILE A 199 0.73 -6.29 10.61
CA ILE A 199 1.38 -6.01 9.32
C ILE A 199 2.58 -5.10 9.53
N THR A 200 3.65 -5.33 8.75
CA THR A 200 4.90 -4.57 8.81
C THR A 200 5.21 -3.95 7.45
N ASN A 201 5.65 -2.71 7.44
CA ASN A 201 6.11 -2.03 6.22
C ASN A 201 7.47 -2.58 5.81
N ARG A 202 7.57 -3.21 4.63
CA ARG A 202 8.85 -3.65 4.04
C ARG A 202 9.41 -2.61 3.09
N THR A 203 8.61 -2.20 2.10
CA THR A 203 9.00 -1.29 1.01
C THR A 203 7.86 -0.35 0.60
N ALA A 204 6.73 -0.38 1.33
CA ALA A 204 5.57 0.43 1.00
C ALA A 204 5.87 1.92 1.15
N LEU A 205 5.55 2.68 0.11
CA LEU A 205 5.88 4.10 0.03
C LEU A 205 4.93 4.93 0.90
N THR A 206 5.51 5.86 1.63
CA THR A 206 4.79 6.84 2.42
C THR A 206 3.75 7.61 1.61
N GLY A 207 2.53 7.71 2.13
CA GLY A 207 1.40 8.37 1.48
C GLY A 207 0.69 7.53 0.43
N SER A 208 1.17 6.31 0.16
CA SER A 208 0.51 5.37 -0.76
C SER A 208 -0.58 4.57 -0.07
N ARG A 209 -1.44 3.94 -0.89
CA ARG A 209 -2.58 3.14 -0.46
C ARG A 209 -2.48 1.76 -1.11
N TYR A 210 -2.52 0.72 -0.29
CA TYR A 210 -2.40 -0.66 -0.73
C TYR A 210 -3.67 -1.45 -0.42
N PRO A 211 -4.26 -2.15 -1.40
CA PRO A 211 -5.36 -3.06 -1.12
C PRO A 211 -4.85 -4.28 -0.37
N VAL A 212 -5.59 -4.71 0.65
CA VAL A 212 -5.41 -5.98 1.33
C VAL A 212 -6.71 -6.75 1.30
N PHE A 213 -6.63 -8.07 1.32
CA PHE A 213 -7.77 -8.94 1.23
C PHE A 213 -7.74 -9.96 2.36
N ALA A 214 -8.88 -10.24 2.96
CA ALA A 214 -9.03 -11.32 3.92
C ALA A 214 -9.94 -12.40 3.35
N ALA A 215 -9.51 -13.65 3.44
CA ALA A 215 -10.36 -14.80 3.17
C ALA A 215 -10.70 -15.51 4.48
N VAL A 216 -11.98 -15.77 4.71
CA VAL A 216 -12.48 -16.62 5.78
C VAL A 216 -12.97 -17.91 5.15
N GLU A 217 -12.31 -19.03 5.45
CA GLU A 217 -12.53 -20.33 4.83
C GLU A 217 -13.00 -21.34 5.90
N TYR A 218 -13.98 -22.15 5.57
CA TYR A 218 -14.49 -23.20 6.46
C TYR A 218 -15.18 -24.32 5.67
N GLU A 219 -15.33 -25.48 6.30
CA GLU A 219 -16.05 -26.62 5.75
C GLU A 219 -17.45 -26.73 6.35
N ASP A 220 -18.46 -27.05 5.53
CA ASP A 220 -19.82 -27.32 5.97
C ASP A 220 -20.43 -28.47 5.12
N GLY A 221 -20.64 -29.63 5.74
CA GLY A 221 -21.24 -30.79 5.08
C GLY A 221 -20.44 -31.34 3.90
N GLY A 222 -19.09 -31.21 3.92
CA GLY A 222 -18.20 -31.64 2.85
C GLY A 222 -18.08 -30.63 1.70
N THR A 223 -18.64 -29.43 1.86
CA THR A 223 -18.54 -28.32 0.92
C THR A 223 -17.63 -27.25 1.50
N HIS A 224 -16.66 -26.81 0.70
CA HIS A 224 -15.76 -25.71 1.05
C HIS A 224 -16.43 -24.34 0.86
N HIS A 225 -16.33 -23.50 1.83
CA HIS A 225 -16.87 -22.13 1.80
C HIS A 225 -15.76 -21.11 2.03
N ALA A 226 -15.75 -20.07 1.22
CA ALA A 226 -14.89 -18.92 1.41
C ALA A 226 -15.70 -17.62 1.30
N VAL A 227 -15.34 -16.66 2.17
CA VAL A 227 -15.85 -15.28 2.14
C VAL A 227 -14.66 -14.35 2.03
N LEU A 228 -14.75 -13.39 1.13
CA LEU A 228 -13.71 -12.36 0.96
C LEU A 228 -14.16 -11.02 1.53
N ALA A 229 -13.21 -10.34 2.16
CA ALA A 229 -13.30 -8.93 2.51
C ALA A 229 -12.10 -8.18 1.96
N GLN A 230 -12.28 -6.89 1.66
CA GLN A 230 -11.22 -6.01 1.18
C GLN A 230 -11.06 -4.85 2.15
N GLY A 231 -9.81 -4.45 2.40
CA GLY A 231 -9.44 -3.25 3.11
C GLY A 231 -8.40 -2.45 2.34
N ILE A 232 -8.11 -1.25 2.82
CA ILE A 232 -7.07 -0.37 2.28
C ILE A 232 -6.12 -0.02 3.42
N VAL A 233 -4.85 -0.37 3.26
CA VAL A 233 -3.76 0.09 4.14
C VAL A 233 -3.29 1.44 3.62
N GLU A 234 -3.37 2.47 4.45
CA GLU A 234 -2.79 3.78 4.18
C GLU A 234 -1.42 3.86 4.86
N VAL A 235 -0.37 4.11 4.08
CA VAL A 235 0.99 4.27 4.63
C VAL A 235 1.15 5.70 5.13
N ALA A 236 1.24 5.85 6.46
CA ALA A 236 1.34 7.15 7.10
C ALA A 236 2.67 7.83 6.77
N SER A 237 2.61 9.14 6.54
CA SER A 237 3.82 9.95 6.52
C SER A 237 4.38 10.00 7.93
N PRO A 238 5.67 9.70 8.15
CA PRO A 238 6.28 9.95 9.44
C PRO A 238 6.00 11.41 9.80
N ARG A 239 5.29 11.63 10.89
CA ARG A 239 5.04 12.98 11.38
C ARG A 239 6.39 13.62 11.59
N ALA A 240 6.72 14.64 10.79
CA ALA A 240 7.88 15.47 11.05
C ALA A 240 7.68 16.13 12.42
N PHE A 241 8.09 15.45 13.45
CA PHE A 241 8.18 16.02 14.80
C PHE A 241 9.33 17.02 14.74
N LEU A 242 9.04 18.24 14.26
CA LEU A 242 9.85 19.40 14.64
C LEU A 242 9.64 19.52 16.15
N PRO A 243 10.63 19.13 16.98
CA PRO A 243 10.44 19.22 18.42
C PRO A 243 10.10 20.67 18.71
N ARG A 244 8.99 20.89 19.43
CA ARG A 244 8.59 22.25 19.86
C ARG A 244 9.78 23.05 20.46
N ALA A 245 10.74 22.34 21.06
CA ALA A 245 12.01 22.87 21.49
C ALA A 245 12.79 23.56 20.35
N LEU A 246 12.80 23.05 19.13
CA LEU A 246 13.49 23.69 18.01
C LEU A 246 12.86 25.02 17.61
N LEU A 247 11.54 25.16 17.71
CA LEU A 247 10.84 26.41 17.47
C LEU A 247 11.22 27.46 18.55
N TRP A 248 11.36 27.05 19.82
CA TRP A 248 11.81 27.91 20.89
C TRP A 248 13.27 28.34 20.74
N VAL A 249 14.14 27.41 20.29
CA VAL A 249 15.57 27.73 20.02
C VAL A 249 15.67 28.72 18.86
N VAL A 250 14.95 28.51 17.75
CA VAL A 250 14.95 29.46 16.63
C VAL A 250 14.38 30.81 17.04
N GLY A 251 13.30 30.82 17.81
CA GLY A 251 12.73 32.07 18.39
C GLY A 251 13.72 32.82 19.28
N ALA A 252 14.42 32.13 20.18
CA ALA A 252 15.43 32.71 21.05
C ALA A 252 16.63 33.29 20.29
N LEU A 253 17.10 32.58 19.24
CA LEU A 253 18.18 33.05 18.36
C LEU A 253 17.78 34.31 17.60
N LEU A 254 16.56 34.38 17.07
CA LEU A 254 16.03 35.55 16.37
C LEU A 254 15.93 36.76 17.33
N LEU A 255 15.39 36.55 18.54
CA LEU A 255 15.31 37.61 19.56
C LEU A 255 16.69 38.10 19.98
N GLY A 256 17.66 37.20 20.20
CA GLY A 256 19.04 37.53 20.50
C GLY A 256 19.69 38.37 19.39
N TRP A 257 19.44 37.99 18.12
CA TRP A 257 19.98 38.73 16.98
C TRP A 257 19.39 40.15 16.85
N VAL A 258 18.07 40.29 17.03
CA VAL A 258 17.39 41.59 17.07
C VAL A 258 17.92 42.47 18.21
N ALA A 259 18.09 41.91 19.42
CA ALA A 259 18.66 42.63 20.56
C ALA A 259 20.06 43.14 20.25
N LEU A 260 20.90 42.32 19.60
CA LEU A 260 22.27 42.67 19.22
C LEU A 260 22.30 43.80 18.16
N LEU A 261 21.36 43.78 17.22
CA LEU A 261 21.21 44.87 16.24
C LEU A 261 20.82 46.20 16.92
N LEU A 262 19.86 46.13 17.86
CA LEU A 262 19.42 47.31 18.63
C LEU A 262 20.56 47.92 19.50
N LEU A 263 21.35 47.04 20.13
CA LEU A 263 22.53 47.49 20.89
C LEU A 263 23.58 48.16 20.00
N ARG A 264 23.87 47.59 18.82
CA ARG A 264 24.77 48.20 17.85
C ARG A 264 24.24 49.53 17.30
N ALA A 265 22.94 49.66 17.10
CA ALA A 265 22.33 50.92 16.63
C ALA A 265 22.40 52.01 17.71
N ARG A 266 22.24 51.66 19.02
CA ARG A 266 22.39 52.57 20.15
C ARG A 266 23.83 53.05 20.33
N SER A 267 24.83 52.14 20.23
CA SER A 267 26.23 52.50 20.35
C SER A 267 26.71 53.48 19.27
N ARG A 268 26.17 53.39 18.06
CA ARG A 268 26.49 54.33 16.96
C ARG A 268 25.88 55.72 17.17
N ARG A 269 24.80 55.85 17.93
CA ARG A 269 24.18 57.16 18.28
C ARG A 269 24.83 57.84 19.45
N ALA A 270 25.61 57.12 20.27
CA ALA A 270 26.32 57.68 21.43
C ALA A 270 27.69 58.25 21.08
N VAL A 271 28.19 58.06 19.85
CA VAL A 271 29.53 58.50 19.37
C VAL A 271 29.40 59.63 18.35
N ALA A 272 28.20 60.03 17.98
CA ALA A 272 27.90 61.21 17.14
C ALA A 272 27.37 62.34 17.99
#